data_b6a6b8b2567dfebf5e450b0221e3cfdc
#
_entry.id   b6a6b8b2567dfebf5e450b0221e3cfdc
#
_cell.length_a   1.000
_cell.length_b   1.000
_cell.length_c   1.000
_cell.angle_alpha   90.00
_cell.angle_beta   90.00
_cell.angle_gamma   90.00
#
_symmetry.space_group_name_H-M   'P 1'
#
loop_
_entity.id
_entity.type
_entity.pdbx_description
1 polymer ?
#
loop_
_entity_poly.entity_id
_entity_poly.type
_entity_poly.pdbx_seq_one_letter_code
_entity_poly.pdbx_strand_id
1 'polypeptide(L)'
;IYGYHRRFCIYSHIYRGTPERPGLVFGLDHGGSCRGRVFRVAPNAACEVLGMIWDREMVYRVYLPRTLNAHANEVCIECRTFVADPSHEQYAGRMDVKRTAAMIAGASGKAGANSDYLKNTLSHLQELGLQEGQLLRLWTEVQRCLDERKC
;
A
#
# COMPACT_ATOMS: atom_id res chain seq x y z
N ILE A 1 -10.82 -3.33 9.49
CA ILE A 1 -11.19 -1.91 9.53
C ILE A 1 -12.17 -1.58 8.41
N TYR A 2 -13.06 -0.63 8.64
CA TYR A 2 -14.00 -0.08 7.65
C TYR A 2 -13.63 1.36 7.32
N GLY A 3 -14.11 1.84 6.16
CA GLY A 3 -13.86 3.19 5.67
C GLY A 3 -12.53 3.37 4.94
N TYR A 4 -11.70 2.33 4.85
CA TYR A 4 -10.43 2.33 4.13
C TYR A 4 -10.17 0.99 3.47
N HIS A 5 -9.47 1.02 2.34
CA HIS A 5 -9.04 -0.17 1.61
C HIS A 5 -7.60 -0.01 1.10
N ARG A 6 -6.91 -1.12 0.82
CA ARG A 6 -5.57 -1.10 0.20
C ARG A 6 -5.68 -0.70 -1.25
N ARG A 7 -4.85 0.23 -1.66
CA ARG A 7 -4.73 0.62 -3.06
C ARG A 7 -3.33 1.13 -3.39
N PHE A 8 -2.91 0.95 -4.63
CA PHE A 8 -1.77 1.65 -5.21
C PHE A 8 -2.18 3.10 -5.49
N CYS A 9 -1.98 3.98 -4.53
CA CYS A 9 -2.43 5.36 -4.57
C CYS A 9 -1.35 6.39 -4.23
N ILE A 10 -0.12 5.95 -4.03
CA ILE A 10 1.00 6.82 -3.69
C ILE A 10 2.08 6.69 -4.76
N TYR A 11 2.52 7.81 -5.32
CA TYR A 11 3.66 7.86 -6.22
C TYR A 11 4.96 7.54 -5.47
N SER A 12 5.79 6.70 -6.06
CA SER A 12 7.13 6.39 -5.57
C SER A 12 8.17 6.88 -6.57
N HIS A 13 8.87 7.94 -6.21
CA HIS A 13 9.89 8.58 -7.06
C HIS A 13 11.31 8.09 -6.78
N ILE A 14 11.49 7.20 -5.80
CA ILE A 14 12.83 6.76 -5.36
C ILE A 14 12.92 5.23 -5.31
N TYR A 15 12.01 4.58 -4.57
CA TYR A 15 12.17 3.14 -4.27
C TYR A 15 11.62 2.25 -5.39
N ARG A 16 10.47 2.59 -5.99
CA ARG A 16 9.80 1.79 -7.01
C ARG A 16 9.61 2.52 -8.33
N GLY A 17 10.24 3.67 -8.46
CA GLY A 17 10.26 4.50 -9.66
C GLY A 17 11.30 5.59 -9.56
N THR A 18 11.30 6.50 -10.54
CA THR A 18 12.10 7.73 -10.59
C THR A 18 11.17 8.93 -10.75
N PRO A 19 11.66 10.18 -10.62
CA PRO A 19 10.84 11.35 -10.91
C PRO A 19 10.24 11.35 -12.31
N GLU A 20 10.97 10.86 -13.32
CA GLU A 20 10.57 10.82 -14.73
C GLU A 20 9.60 9.64 -15.01
N ARG A 21 9.72 8.57 -14.23
CA ARG A 21 8.89 7.36 -14.32
C ARG A 21 8.49 6.89 -12.93
N PRO A 22 7.53 7.57 -12.29
CA PRO A 22 7.12 7.23 -10.95
C PRO A 22 6.47 5.85 -10.90
N GLY A 23 6.82 5.07 -9.88
CA GLY A 23 6.11 3.87 -9.52
C GLY A 23 4.93 4.17 -8.62
N LEU A 24 4.23 3.13 -8.21
CA LEU A 24 3.13 3.22 -7.25
C LEU A 24 3.38 2.29 -6.08
N VAL A 25 3.04 2.76 -4.89
CA VAL A 25 3.06 1.95 -3.66
C VAL A 25 1.72 2.02 -2.95
N PHE A 26 1.54 1.12 -2.00
CA PHE A 26 0.30 1.03 -1.25
C PHE A 26 0.10 2.18 -0.28
N GLY A 27 -1.16 2.59 -0.20
CA GLY A 27 -1.73 3.31 0.92
C GLY A 27 -3.07 2.69 1.33
N LEU A 28 -3.50 2.95 2.55
CA LEU A 28 -4.90 2.82 2.95
C LEU A 28 -5.64 4.04 2.43
N ASP A 29 -6.42 3.83 1.38
CA ASP A 29 -7.21 4.88 0.74
C ASP A 29 -8.67 4.86 1.18
N HIS A 30 -9.34 5.98 1.07
CA HIS A 30 -10.70 6.18 1.57
C HIS A 30 -11.73 5.27 0.88
N GLY A 31 -12.64 4.72 1.68
CA GLY A 31 -13.76 3.87 1.25
C GLY A 31 -13.51 2.38 1.43
N GLY A 32 -14.59 1.62 1.41
CA GLY A 32 -14.55 0.15 1.51
C GLY A 32 -14.12 -0.39 2.87
N SER A 33 -13.39 -1.49 2.85
CA SER A 33 -12.88 -2.15 4.04
C SER A 33 -11.51 -2.77 3.76
N CYS A 34 -10.76 -3.00 4.82
CA CYS A 34 -9.45 -3.65 4.75
C CYS A 34 -9.34 -4.73 5.82
N ARG A 35 -8.94 -5.92 5.42
CA ARG A 35 -8.53 -6.99 6.33
C ARG A 35 -7.02 -6.95 6.52
N GLY A 36 -6.54 -7.23 7.72
CA GLY A 36 -5.12 -7.20 8.04
C GLY A 36 -4.84 -7.81 9.39
N ARG A 37 -3.67 -7.49 9.94
CA ARG A 37 -3.28 -7.89 11.29
C ARG A 37 -3.20 -6.67 12.18
N VAL A 38 -3.64 -6.83 13.43
CA VAL A 38 -3.43 -5.87 14.50
C VAL A 38 -2.38 -6.46 15.43
N PHE A 39 -1.35 -5.68 15.71
CA PHE A 39 -0.28 -6.06 16.63
C PHE A 39 -0.47 -5.35 17.94
N ARG A 40 -0.36 -6.10 19.03
CA ARG A 40 -0.36 -5.55 20.39
C ARG A 40 1.09 -5.24 20.77
N VAL A 41 1.33 -4.00 21.18
CA VAL A 41 2.63 -3.58 21.71
C VAL A 41 2.53 -3.52 23.23
N ALA A 42 3.54 -4.04 23.91
CA ALA A 42 3.60 -3.99 25.37
C ALA A 42 3.69 -2.51 25.83
N PRO A 43 3.01 -2.13 26.94
CA PRO A 43 2.98 -0.74 27.39
C PRO A 43 4.35 -0.10 27.60
N ASN A 44 5.30 -0.86 28.11
CA ASN A 44 6.68 -0.40 28.36
C ASN A 44 7.50 -0.16 27.08
N ALA A 45 7.11 -0.76 25.93
CA ALA A 45 7.75 -0.55 24.64
C ALA A 45 6.95 0.37 23.71
N ALA A 46 5.76 0.83 24.12
CA ALA A 46 4.84 1.52 23.23
C ALA A 46 5.41 2.82 22.66
N CYS A 47 6.06 3.63 23.48
CA CYS A 47 6.64 4.90 23.01
C CYS A 47 7.75 4.68 22.00
N GLU A 48 8.65 3.74 22.26
CA GLU A 48 9.75 3.41 21.35
C GLU A 48 9.23 2.87 20.00
N VAL A 49 8.36 1.85 20.04
CA VAL A 49 7.81 1.23 18.83
C VAL A 49 6.99 2.23 18.02
N LEU A 50 6.16 3.05 18.66
CA LEU A 50 5.38 4.08 17.96
C LEU A 50 6.28 5.16 17.35
N GLY A 51 7.37 5.54 18.03
CA GLY A 51 8.39 6.44 17.48
C GLY A 51 9.04 5.87 16.23
N MET A 52 9.50 4.61 16.26
CA MET A 52 10.08 3.93 15.11
C MET A 52 9.12 3.86 13.91
N ILE A 53 7.85 3.52 14.15
CA ILE A 53 6.83 3.47 13.10
C ILE A 53 6.58 4.87 12.55
N TRP A 54 6.47 5.88 13.41
CA TRP A 54 6.29 7.27 13.01
C TRP A 54 7.43 7.73 12.09
N ASP A 55 8.67 7.54 12.50
CA ASP A 55 9.84 7.95 11.73
C ASP A 55 9.88 7.29 10.35
N ARG A 56 9.49 6.01 10.28
CA ARG A 56 9.42 5.28 9.01
C ARG A 56 8.29 5.77 8.09
N GLU A 57 7.10 5.97 8.61
CA GLU A 57 5.91 6.28 7.79
C GLU A 57 5.82 7.79 7.44
N MET A 58 6.42 8.65 8.29
CA MET A 58 6.31 10.10 8.12
C MET A 58 7.49 10.75 7.38
N VAL A 59 8.40 9.96 6.79
CA VAL A 59 9.57 10.47 6.03
C VAL A 59 9.14 11.48 4.96
N TYR A 60 8.11 11.16 4.19
CA TYR A 60 7.58 12.01 3.12
C TYR A 60 6.26 12.69 3.49
N ARG A 61 5.73 12.45 4.69
CA ARG A 61 4.44 12.96 5.19
C ARG A 61 3.25 12.71 4.27
N VAL A 62 3.34 11.70 3.41
CA VAL A 62 2.27 11.29 2.49
C VAL A 62 1.13 10.55 3.18
N TYR A 63 1.31 10.23 4.44
CA TYR A 63 0.31 9.56 5.27
C TYR A 63 -0.15 10.45 6.42
N LEU A 64 -1.42 10.26 6.79
CA LEU A 64 -2.02 10.84 7.98
C LEU A 64 -2.15 9.76 9.07
N PRO A 65 -1.65 10.01 10.28
CA PRO A 65 -1.91 9.10 11.40
C PRO A 65 -3.39 9.12 11.76
N ARG A 66 -3.97 7.96 12.00
CA ARG A 66 -5.37 7.78 12.39
C ARG A 66 -5.49 6.74 13.49
N THR A 67 -6.44 6.97 14.36
CA THR A 67 -6.94 5.96 15.29
C THR A 67 -8.23 5.40 14.71
N LEU A 68 -8.29 4.11 14.47
CA LEU A 68 -9.42 3.42 13.84
C LEU A 68 -9.83 2.22 14.69
N ASN A 69 -11.08 1.81 14.54
CA ASN A 69 -11.60 0.59 15.13
C ASN A 69 -11.36 -0.60 14.19
N ALA A 70 -10.62 -1.59 14.66
CA ALA A 70 -10.46 -2.89 14.03
C ALA A 70 -11.39 -3.90 14.69
N HIS A 71 -12.03 -4.74 13.90
CA HIS A 71 -12.88 -5.82 14.39
C HIS A 71 -12.15 -7.15 14.22
N ALA A 72 -11.90 -7.85 15.32
CA ALA A 72 -11.25 -9.15 15.36
C ALA A 72 -12.06 -10.08 16.27
N ASN A 73 -12.60 -11.18 15.71
CA ASN A 73 -13.36 -12.17 16.46
C ASN A 73 -14.44 -11.56 17.39
N GLU A 74 -15.29 -10.69 16.84
CA GLU A 74 -16.36 -9.96 17.56
C GLU A 74 -15.88 -8.91 18.57
N VAL A 75 -14.57 -8.76 18.74
CA VAL A 75 -13.99 -7.71 19.59
C VAL A 75 -13.65 -6.50 18.74
N CYS A 76 -14.06 -5.33 19.22
CA CYS A 76 -13.67 -4.03 18.66
C CYS A 76 -12.38 -3.57 19.36
N ILE A 77 -11.34 -3.34 18.59
CA ILE A 77 -10.01 -2.95 19.07
C ILE A 77 -9.66 -1.60 18.47
N GLU A 78 -9.43 -0.60 19.31
CA GLU A 78 -8.86 0.65 18.86
C GLU A 78 -7.40 0.45 18.44
N CYS A 79 -7.05 0.82 17.23
CA CYS A 79 -5.70 0.67 16.71
C CYS A 79 -5.20 1.93 16.00
N ARG A 80 -3.90 2.17 16.08
CA ARG A 80 -3.24 3.23 15.30
C ARG A 80 -2.80 2.71 13.95
N THR A 81 -3.01 3.52 12.92
CA THR A 81 -2.61 3.23 11.55
C THR A 81 -2.29 4.52 10.80
N PHE A 82 -1.80 4.36 9.56
CA PHE A 82 -1.48 5.46 8.67
C PHE A 82 -2.32 5.31 7.40
N VAL A 83 -2.99 6.38 6.99
CA VAL A 83 -3.83 6.42 5.78
C VAL A 83 -3.26 7.41 4.79
N ALA A 84 -3.48 7.20 3.50
CA ALA A 84 -3.03 8.11 2.46
C ALA A 84 -3.63 9.51 2.67
N ASP A 85 -2.82 10.54 2.51
CA ASP A 85 -3.28 11.94 2.51
C ASP A 85 -3.69 12.35 1.08
N PRO A 86 -4.99 12.55 0.81
CA PRO A 86 -5.45 12.94 -0.53
C PRO A 86 -5.00 14.34 -0.96
N SER A 87 -4.53 15.18 -0.04
CA SER A 87 -4.04 16.52 -0.32
C SER A 87 -2.54 16.56 -0.64
N HIS A 88 -1.81 15.46 -0.41
CA HIS A 88 -0.39 15.40 -0.64
C HIS A 88 -0.05 15.27 -2.13
N GLU A 89 1.01 15.94 -2.58
CA GLU A 89 1.45 15.93 -3.99
C GLU A 89 1.77 14.53 -4.55
N GLN A 90 2.22 13.61 -3.68
CA GLN A 90 2.47 12.21 -4.06
C GLN A 90 1.19 11.35 -4.05
N TYR A 91 0.04 11.90 -3.73
CA TYR A 91 -1.19 11.14 -3.82
C TYR A 91 -1.62 11.01 -5.29
N ALA A 92 -1.60 9.78 -5.80
CA ALA A 92 -1.88 9.49 -7.21
C ALA A 92 -3.38 9.49 -7.55
N GLY A 93 -4.25 9.57 -6.55
CA GLY A 93 -5.70 9.56 -6.74
C GLY A 93 -6.24 8.23 -7.27
N ARG A 94 -7.45 8.26 -7.80
CA ARG A 94 -8.07 7.10 -8.44
C ARG A 94 -7.66 7.01 -9.91
N MET A 95 -7.05 5.89 -10.26
CA MET A 95 -6.76 5.52 -11.64
C MET A 95 -7.48 4.21 -11.98
N ASP A 96 -7.81 4.04 -13.25
CA ASP A 96 -8.29 2.76 -13.74
C ASP A 96 -7.19 1.68 -13.68
N VAL A 97 -7.61 0.42 -13.79
CA VAL A 97 -6.70 -0.72 -13.63
C VAL A 97 -5.63 -0.77 -14.71
N LYS A 98 -5.96 -0.38 -15.95
CA LYS A 98 -5.01 -0.41 -17.08
C LYS A 98 -3.91 0.63 -16.92
N ARG A 99 -4.28 1.86 -16.54
CA ARG A 99 -3.32 2.93 -16.26
C ARG A 99 -2.41 2.57 -15.08
N THR A 100 -2.99 2.05 -13.98
CA THR A 100 -2.24 1.59 -12.83
C THR A 100 -1.25 0.47 -13.21
N ALA A 101 -1.70 -0.50 -14.00
CA ALA A 101 -0.87 -1.60 -14.48
C ALA A 101 0.28 -1.13 -15.37
N ALA A 102 0.01 -0.22 -16.31
CA ALA A 102 1.03 0.33 -17.20
C ALA A 102 2.13 1.07 -16.43
N MET A 103 1.75 1.84 -15.39
CA MET A 103 2.71 2.50 -14.52
C MET A 103 3.56 1.50 -13.75
N ILE A 104 2.93 0.52 -13.09
CA ILE A 104 3.65 -0.52 -12.32
C ILE A 104 4.59 -1.32 -13.22
N ALA A 105 4.13 -1.73 -14.41
CA ALA A 105 4.95 -2.48 -15.36
C ALA A 105 6.13 -1.66 -15.92
N GLY A 106 6.02 -0.33 -15.91
CA GLY A 106 7.01 0.58 -16.50
C GLY A 106 8.03 1.15 -15.53
N ALA A 107 7.81 1.01 -14.24
CA ALA A 107 8.61 1.69 -13.23
C ALA A 107 9.58 0.75 -12.52
N SER A 108 10.77 1.27 -12.25
CA SER A 108 11.79 0.63 -11.41
C SER A 108 12.56 1.71 -10.66
N GLY A 109 12.92 1.46 -9.43
CA GLY A 109 13.66 2.38 -8.57
C GLY A 109 14.76 1.68 -7.79
N LYS A 110 15.26 2.34 -6.73
CA LYS A 110 16.36 1.81 -5.91
C LYS A 110 16.07 0.45 -5.28
N ALA A 111 14.81 0.14 -5.00
CA ALA A 111 14.40 -1.16 -4.42
C ALA A 111 13.91 -2.16 -5.47
N GLY A 112 14.21 -1.92 -6.75
CA GLY A 112 13.88 -2.81 -7.88
C GLY A 112 12.56 -2.46 -8.56
N ALA A 113 12.11 -3.37 -9.42
CA ALA A 113 10.92 -3.18 -10.24
C ALA A 113 9.65 -3.01 -9.41
N ASN A 114 8.75 -2.16 -9.87
CA ASN A 114 7.48 -1.94 -9.18
C ASN A 114 6.55 -3.15 -9.30
N SER A 115 6.66 -3.92 -10.40
CA SER A 115 5.98 -5.19 -10.57
C SER A 115 6.38 -6.23 -9.52
N ASP A 116 7.65 -6.27 -9.11
CA ASP A 116 8.10 -7.17 -8.05
C ASP A 116 7.49 -6.79 -6.69
N TYR A 117 7.33 -5.49 -6.43
CA TYR A 117 6.66 -5.02 -5.23
C TYR A 117 5.21 -5.51 -5.15
N LEU A 118 4.44 -5.40 -6.26
CA LEU A 118 3.08 -5.93 -6.33
C LEU A 118 3.06 -7.46 -6.16
N LYS A 119 3.94 -8.19 -6.86
CA LYS A 119 4.03 -9.64 -6.78
C LYS A 119 4.32 -10.11 -5.34
N ASN A 120 5.35 -9.52 -4.70
CA ASN A 120 5.72 -9.87 -3.33
C ASN A 120 4.61 -9.54 -2.33
N THR A 121 3.89 -8.45 -2.54
CA THR A 121 2.74 -8.10 -1.70
C THR A 121 1.61 -9.11 -1.84
N LEU A 122 1.30 -9.55 -3.05
CA LEU A 122 0.29 -10.59 -3.28
C LEU A 122 0.67 -11.91 -2.61
N SER A 123 1.94 -12.34 -2.72
CA SER A 123 2.44 -13.53 -2.05
C SER A 123 2.29 -13.42 -0.54
N HIS A 124 2.69 -12.30 0.03
CA HIS A 124 2.57 -12.07 1.47
C HIS A 124 1.10 -12.03 1.96
N LEU A 125 0.20 -11.40 1.21
CA LEU A 125 -1.22 -11.42 1.53
C LEU A 125 -1.79 -12.84 1.48
N GLN A 126 -1.38 -13.65 0.51
CA GLN A 126 -1.78 -15.05 0.40
C GLN A 126 -1.28 -15.89 1.59
N GLU A 127 -0.04 -15.70 2.03
CA GLU A 127 0.50 -16.33 3.25
C GLU A 127 -0.30 -15.98 4.50
N LEU A 128 -0.87 -14.77 4.54
CA LEU A 128 -1.76 -14.31 5.61
C LEU A 128 -3.20 -14.83 5.47
N GLY A 129 -3.52 -15.62 4.43
CA GLY A 129 -4.87 -16.07 4.12
C GLY A 129 -5.80 -14.95 3.62
N LEU A 130 -5.23 -13.84 3.13
CA LEU A 130 -5.97 -12.69 2.64
C LEU A 130 -5.99 -12.73 1.11
N GLN A 131 -7.19 -12.82 0.53
CA GLN A 131 -7.38 -12.73 -0.92
C GLN A 131 -8.00 -11.37 -1.26
N GLU A 132 -7.32 -10.64 -2.12
CA GLU A 132 -7.77 -9.33 -2.61
C GLU A 132 -8.00 -9.39 -4.13
N GLY A 133 -9.23 -9.65 -4.55
CA GLY A 133 -9.58 -9.85 -5.96
C GLY A 133 -9.22 -8.66 -6.86
N GLN A 134 -9.25 -7.44 -6.34
CA GLN A 134 -8.82 -6.25 -7.09
C GLN A 134 -7.32 -6.26 -7.39
N LEU A 135 -6.49 -6.68 -6.43
CA LEU A 135 -5.05 -6.78 -6.63
C LEU A 135 -4.66 -7.92 -7.58
N LEU A 136 -5.40 -9.03 -7.54
CA LEU A 136 -5.22 -10.12 -8.49
C LEU A 136 -5.54 -9.69 -9.93
N ARG A 137 -6.63 -8.94 -10.13
CA ARG A 137 -6.95 -8.35 -11.45
C ARG A 137 -5.86 -7.37 -11.91
N LEU A 138 -5.38 -6.54 -11.01
CA LEU A 138 -4.27 -5.62 -11.31
C LEU A 138 -3.01 -6.39 -11.72
N TRP A 139 -2.69 -7.48 -11.03
CA TRP A 139 -1.53 -8.32 -11.39
C TRP A 139 -1.66 -8.93 -12.78
N THR A 140 -2.83 -9.44 -13.15
CA THR A 140 -3.09 -9.95 -14.49
C THR A 140 -2.82 -8.89 -15.56
N GLU A 141 -3.27 -7.65 -15.35
CA GLU A 141 -3.01 -6.55 -16.30
C GLU A 141 -1.53 -6.14 -16.33
N VAL A 142 -0.84 -6.18 -15.18
CA VAL A 142 0.62 -5.90 -15.12
C VAL A 142 1.38 -6.96 -15.93
N GLN A 143 1.05 -8.23 -15.77
CA GLN A 143 1.68 -9.31 -16.55
C GLN A 143 1.48 -9.11 -18.06
N ARG A 144 0.26 -8.77 -18.49
CA ARG A 144 -0.02 -8.45 -19.89
C ARG A 144 0.87 -7.30 -20.41
N CYS A 145 0.98 -6.21 -19.65
CA CYS A 145 1.85 -5.07 -20.01
C CYS A 145 3.34 -5.45 -20.06
N LEU A 146 3.80 -6.36 -19.21
CA LEU A 146 5.18 -6.84 -19.22
C LEU A 146 5.47 -7.71 -20.44
N ASP A 147 4.53 -8.56 -20.86
CA ASP A 147 4.69 -9.43 -22.03
C ASP A 147 4.66 -8.63 -23.34
N GLU A 148 3.80 -7.63 -23.45
CA GLU A 148 3.76 -6.69 -24.59
C GLU A 148 5.06 -5.90 -24.78
N ARG A 149 5.87 -5.73 -23.74
CA ARG A 149 7.17 -5.02 -23.81
C ARG A 149 8.34 -5.90 -24.21
N LYS A 150 8.17 -7.21 -24.18
CA LYS A 150 9.19 -8.18 -24.60
C LYS A 150 9.15 -8.48 -26.11
N CYS A 151 8.02 -8.14 -26.77
CA CYS A 151 7.84 -8.24 -28.22
C CYS A 151 8.28 -6.96 -28.93
#